data_953c83d538f3efb0d98b0c7b3610bb94
#
_entry.id   953c83d538f3efb0d98b0c7b3610bb94
#
_cell.length_a   1.000
_cell.length_b   1.000
_cell.length_c   1.000
_cell.angle_alpha   90.00
_cell.angle_beta   90.00
_cell.angle_gamma   90.00
#
_symmetry.space_group_name_H-M   'P 1'
#
loop_
_entity.id
_entity.type
_entity.pdbx_description
1 polymer ?
#
loop_
_entity_poly.entity_id
_entity_poly.type
_entity_poly.pdbx_seq_one_letter_code
_entity_poly.pdbx_strand_id
1 'polypeptide(L)'
;PAHPSQLIRDHIERQGFHIVSEDPDMETRLRYPRIAKVTGGGGSLAARTSMSDPFAQSIMAAASAAADLAFGEGSLVVAPGMGGTLPLTPFTELLGKPAIIVPTANHDNNQHAPDENLRIANLWYAIDLYAALLTMPATIF
;
A
#
# COMPACT_ATOMS: atom_id res chain seq x y z
N PRO A 1 -10.87 -4.35 8.11
CA PRO A 1 -10.50 -3.15 8.88
C PRO A 1 -11.12 -3.09 10.27
N ALA A 2 -12.38 -3.56 10.45
CA ALA A 2 -13.08 -3.47 11.74
C ALA A 2 -12.34 -4.23 12.87
N HIS A 3 -11.82 -5.41 12.59
CA HIS A 3 -11.15 -6.23 13.60
C HIS A 3 -9.87 -5.57 14.17
N PRO A 4 -8.92 -5.06 13.38
CA PRO A 4 -7.77 -4.33 13.92
C PRO A 4 -8.17 -3.09 14.76
N SER A 5 -9.16 -2.33 14.30
CA SER A 5 -9.66 -1.17 15.05
C SER A 5 -10.24 -1.56 16.40
N GLN A 6 -10.94 -2.68 16.49
CA GLN A 6 -11.45 -3.19 17.75
C GLN A 6 -10.31 -3.64 18.68
N LEU A 7 -9.32 -4.35 18.16
CA LEU A 7 -8.15 -4.75 18.95
C LEU A 7 -7.40 -3.55 19.57
N ILE A 8 -7.28 -2.46 18.82
CA ILE A 8 -6.67 -1.22 19.31
C ILE A 8 -7.51 -0.61 20.44
N ARG A 9 -8.83 -0.52 20.27
CA ARG A 9 -9.74 -0.03 21.30
C ARG A 9 -9.66 -0.87 22.58
N ASP A 10 -9.77 -2.18 22.44
CA ASP A 10 -9.66 -3.12 23.56
C ASP A 10 -8.31 -3.00 24.28
N HIS A 11 -7.24 -2.73 23.54
CA HIS A 11 -5.93 -2.49 24.13
C HIS A 11 -5.91 -1.20 24.96
N ILE A 12 -6.44 -0.10 24.42
CA ILE A 12 -6.51 1.19 25.09
C ILE A 12 -7.33 1.08 26.39
N GLU A 13 -8.48 0.39 26.35
CA GLU A 13 -9.34 0.18 27.51
C GLU A 13 -8.64 -0.67 28.58
N ARG A 14 -7.95 -1.76 28.17
CA ARG A 14 -7.15 -2.59 29.10
C ARG A 14 -6.02 -1.81 29.77
N GLN A 15 -5.54 -0.72 29.17
CA GLN A 15 -4.57 0.18 29.79
C GLN A 15 -5.24 1.19 30.76
N GLY A 16 -6.55 1.07 30.98
CA GLY A 16 -7.30 1.88 31.94
C GLY A 16 -7.73 3.24 31.39
N PHE A 17 -7.79 3.41 30.08
CA PHE A 17 -8.34 4.62 29.47
C PHE A 17 -9.83 4.45 29.19
N HIS A 18 -10.59 5.50 29.41
CA HIS A 18 -11.95 5.64 28.92
C HIS A 18 -11.91 6.20 27.50
N ILE A 19 -12.49 5.49 26.54
CA ILE A 19 -12.50 5.91 25.13
C ILE A 19 -13.69 6.81 24.86
N VAL A 20 -13.43 7.93 24.20
CA VAL A 20 -14.45 8.84 23.67
C VAL A 20 -14.24 9.08 22.17
N SER A 21 -15.30 9.40 21.44
CA SER A 21 -15.24 9.73 20.01
C SER A 21 -15.15 11.25 19.75
N GLU A 22 -15.57 12.04 20.72
CA GLU A 22 -15.60 13.49 20.67
C GLU A 22 -14.81 14.09 21.84
N ASP A 23 -14.69 15.42 21.89
CA ASP A 23 -14.05 16.07 23.02
C ASP A 23 -14.88 15.85 24.27
N PRO A 24 -14.28 15.31 25.35
CA PRO A 24 -15.03 14.99 26.56
C PRO A 24 -15.53 16.27 27.26
N ASP A 25 -16.76 16.24 27.69
CA ASP A 25 -17.34 17.26 28.50
C ASP A 25 -16.73 17.30 29.94
N MET A 26 -17.12 18.28 30.73
CA MET A 26 -16.59 18.46 32.09
C MET A 26 -16.95 17.26 32.99
N GLU A 27 -18.14 16.72 32.86
CA GLU A 27 -18.59 15.58 33.66
C GLU A 27 -17.71 14.34 33.37
N THR A 28 -17.50 14.05 32.10
CA THR A 28 -16.62 12.95 31.66
C THR A 28 -15.18 13.15 32.16
N ARG A 29 -14.66 14.36 32.08
CA ARG A 29 -13.31 14.70 32.59
C ARG A 29 -13.16 14.50 34.10
N LEU A 30 -14.18 14.83 34.85
CA LEU A 30 -14.19 14.65 36.28
C LEU A 30 -14.37 13.19 36.71
N ARG A 31 -15.11 12.40 35.88
CA ARG A 31 -15.42 11.02 36.19
C ARG A 31 -14.27 10.07 35.87
N TYR A 32 -13.55 10.32 34.77
CA TYR A 32 -12.49 9.42 34.28
C TYR A 32 -11.12 10.09 34.34
N PRO A 33 -10.17 9.55 35.13
CA PRO A 33 -8.85 10.14 35.30
C PRO A 33 -7.96 9.99 34.06
N ARG A 34 -8.30 9.04 33.17
CA ARG A 34 -7.55 8.76 31.95
C ARG A 34 -8.55 8.63 30.78
N ILE A 35 -8.45 9.54 29.85
CA ILE A 35 -9.34 9.57 28.68
C ILE A 35 -8.51 9.52 27.41
N ALA A 36 -8.92 8.69 26.47
CA ALA A 36 -8.36 8.63 25.12
C ALA A 36 -9.44 9.01 24.10
N LYS A 37 -9.22 10.08 23.34
CA LYS A 37 -10.07 10.40 22.19
C LYS A 37 -9.61 9.56 21.00
N VAL A 38 -10.50 8.67 20.54
CA VAL A 38 -10.24 7.83 19.38
C VAL A 38 -11.21 8.21 18.28
N THR A 39 -10.72 9.02 17.34
CA THR A 39 -11.50 9.50 16.21
C THR A 39 -11.10 8.79 14.93
N GLY A 40 -12.03 8.68 14.00
CA GLY A 40 -11.78 8.14 12.66
C GLY A 40 -11.83 6.63 12.62
N GLY A 41 -11.34 6.09 11.56
CA GLY A 41 -11.14 4.68 11.43
C GLY A 41 -11.93 3.98 10.35
N GLY A 42 -12.26 4.64 9.26
CA GLY A 42 -12.49 3.89 8.03
C GLY A 42 -11.15 3.32 7.57
N GLY A 43 -10.96 2.02 7.63
CA GLY A 43 -9.83 1.36 6.99
C GLY A 43 -10.23 0.90 5.59
N SER A 44 -9.28 0.83 4.66
CA SER A 44 -9.46 0.12 3.40
C SER A 44 -9.24 -1.38 3.60
N LEU A 45 -9.88 -2.19 2.77
CA LEU A 45 -9.57 -3.61 2.69
C LEU A 45 -8.13 -3.80 2.21
N ALA A 46 -7.45 -4.80 2.77
CA ALA A 46 -6.15 -5.19 2.25
C ALA A 46 -6.33 -5.85 0.88
N ALA A 47 -5.65 -5.35 -0.13
CA ALA A 47 -5.57 -5.99 -1.43
C ALA A 47 -4.33 -6.89 -1.50
N ARG A 48 -4.49 -8.07 -2.09
CA ARG A 48 -3.38 -9.00 -2.29
C ARG A 48 -3.59 -9.80 -3.57
N THR A 49 -2.61 -9.76 -4.44
CA THR A 49 -2.49 -10.68 -5.56
C THR A 49 -1.49 -11.79 -5.18
N SER A 50 -1.83 -13.05 -5.46
CA SER A 50 -0.91 -14.16 -5.23
C SER A 50 0.30 -14.04 -6.15
N MET A 51 1.49 -14.30 -5.63
CA MET A 51 2.69 -14.38 -6.47
C MET A 51 2.65 -15.53 -7.48
N SER A 52 1.84 -16.56 -7.24
CA SER A 52 1.61 -17.67 -8.18
C SER A 52 0.49 -17.41 -9.19
N ASP A 53 -0.16 -16.24 -9.13
CA ASP A 53 -1.14 -15.84 -10.12
C ASP A 53 -0.48 -15.71 -11.50
N PRO A 54 -1.04 -16.28 -12.59
CA PRO A 54 -0.45 -16.22 -13.93
C PRO A 54 -0.21 -14.79 -14.42
N PHE A 55 -1.12 -13.86 -14.11
CA PHE A 55 -0.95 -12.44 -14.41
C PHE A 55 0.24 -11.86 -13.66
N ALA A 56 0.37 -12.14 -12.36
CA ALA A 56 1.51 -11.69 -11.56
C ALA A 56 2.83 -12.22 -12.11
N GLN A 57 2.89 -13.50 -12.49
CA GLN A 57 4.08 -14.12 -13.09
C GLN A 57 4.48 -13.43 -14.40
N SER A 58 3.51 -13.11 -15.24
CA SER A 58 3.76 -12.41 -16.52
C SER A 58 4.27 -10.99 -16.31
N ILE A 59 3.69 -10.25 -15.36
CA ILE A 59 4.17 -8.90 -15.00
C ILE A 59 5.59 -8.97 -14.44
N MET A 60 5.87 -9.92 -13.54
CA MET A 60 7.21 -10.11 -12.99
C MET A 60 8.24 -10.43 -14.06
N ALA A 61 7.91 -11.29 -15.03
CA ALA A 61 8.80 -11.63 -16.13
C ALA A 61 9.13 -10.42 -17.02
N ALA A 62 8.11 -9.65 -17.40
CA ALA A 62 8.30 -8.43 -18.20
C ALA A 62 9.08 -7.35 -17.44
N ALA A 63 8.78 -7.17 -16.16
CA ALA A 63 9.48 -6.20 -15.32
C ALA A 63 10.94 -6.63 -15.07
N SER A 64 11.21 -7.92 -14.90
CA SER A 64 12.59 -8.44 -14.78
C SER A 64 13.39 -8.15 -16.04
N ALA A 65 12.84 -8.46 -17.21
CA ALA A 65 13.54 -8.21 -18.47
C ALA A 65 13.86 -6.72 -18.67
N ALA A 66 12.94 -5.83 -18.34
CA ALA A 66 13.17 -4.37 -18.41
C ALA A 66 14.22 -3.90 -17.38
N ALA A 67 14.17 -4.42 -16.16
CA ALA A 67 15.12 -4.07 -15.11
C ALA A 67 16.53 -4.58 -15.43
N ASP A 68 16.65 -5.80 -15.92
CA ASP A 68 17.92 -6.43 -16.30
C ASP A 68 18.61 -5.64 -17.44
N LEU A 69 17.82 -5.16 -18.41
CA LEU A 69 18.32 -4.31 -19.48
C LEU A 69 18.82 -2.95 -18.98
N ALA A 70 18.12 -2.35 -18.02
CA ALA A 70 18.42 -1.01 -17.53
C ALA A 70 19.55 -0.98 -16.47
N PHE A 71 19.61 -1.99 -15.60
CA PHE A 71 20.43 -1.99 -14.40
C PHE A 71 21.33 -3.23 -14.24
N GLY A 72 21.19 -4.22 -15.12
CA GLY A 72 21.91 -5.49 -15.06
C GLY A 72 21.09 -6.64 -14.51
N GLU A 73 21.54 -7.87 -14.79
CA GLU A 73 20.84 -9.11 -14.43
C GLU A 73 20.53 -9.20 -12.93
N GLY A 74 19.29 -9.61 -12.60
CA GLY A 74 18.84 -9.80 -11.23
C GLY A 74 18.52 -8.51 -10.49
N SER A 75 18.36 -7.38 -11.18
CA SER A 75 18.09 -6.07 -10.56
C SER A 75 16.68 -5.92 -10.01
N LEU A 76 15.71 -6.73 -10.49
CA LEU A 76 14.34 -6.64 -9.99
C LEU A 76 14.22 -7.23 -8.59
N VAL A 77 13.66 -6.44 -7.67
CA VAL A 77 13.27 -6.93 -6.34
C VAL A 77 11.76 -7.06 -6.28
N VAL A 78 11.27 -8.26 -5.99
CA VAL A 78 9.84 -8.53 -5.83
C VAL A 78 9.50 -8.64 -4.35
N ALA A 79 8.63 -7.75 -3.88
CA ALA A 79 8.12 -7.76 -2.52
C ALA A 79 6.70 -8.38 -2.50
N PRO A 80 6.47 -9.49 -1.78
CA PRO A 80 5.15 -10.15 -1.72
C PRO A 80 4.12 -9.34 -0.92
N GLY A 81 4.53 -8.32 -0.21
CA GLY A 81 3.68 -7.41 0.54
C GLY A 81 4.42 -6.14 0.92
N MET A 82 3.70 -5.04 0.92
CA MET A 82 4.18 -3.73 1.35
C MET A 82 3.19 -3.08 2.30
N GLY A 83 3.70 -2.32 3.27
CA GLY A 83 2.88 -1.38 4.05
C GLY A 83 2.51 -0.18 3.20
N GLY A 84 1.28 0.28 3.34
CA GLY A 84 0.76 1.45 2.62
C GLY A 84 -0.70 1.26 2.27
N THR A 85 -1.36 2.34 1.87
CA THR A 85 -2.76 2.32 1.46
C THR A 85 -2.87 2.89 0.05
N LEU A 86 -3.41 2.08 -0.85
CA LEU A 86 -3.77 2.48 -2.20
C LEU A 86 -5.25 2.18 -2.45
N PRO A 87 -5.94 2.93 -3.29
CA PRO A 87 -7.35 2.72 -3.59
C PRO A 87 -7.55 1.54 -4.57
N LEU A 88 -7.15 0.33 -4.17
CA LEU A 88 -7.19 -0.87 -5.02
C LEU A 88 -8.55 -1.57 -5.02
N THR A 89 -9.40 -1.31 -4.03
CA THR A 89 -10.74 -1.93 -3.89
C THR A 89 -11.59 -1.90 -5.16
N PRO A 90 -11.64 -0.81 -5.96
CA PRO A 90 -12.39 -0.83 -7.22
C PRO A 90 -11.92 -1.91 -8.20
N PHE A 91 -10.65 -2.21 -8.22
CA PHE A 91 -10.08 -3.23 -9.11
C PHE A 91 -10.24 -4.64 -8.54
N THR A 92 -9.89 -4.83 -7.26
CA THR A 92 -9.83 -6.15 -6.65
C THR A 92 -11.20 -6.67 -6.23
N GLU A 93 -12.09 -5.80 -5.72
CA GLU A 93 -13.39 -6.20 -5.19
C GLU A 93 -14.52 -6.01 -6.21
N LEU A 94 -14.59 -4.84 -6.88
CA LEU A 94 -15.69 -4.58 -7.80
C LEU A 94 -15.46 -5.25 -9.16
N LEU A 95 -14.26 -5.19 -9.69
CA LEU A 95 -13.93 -5.81 -10.98
C LEU A 95 -13.42 -7.24 -10.84
N GLY A 96 -13.08 -7.69 -9.64
CA GLY A 96 -12.52 -9.02 -9.41
C GLY A 96 -11.20 -9.27 -10.13
N LYS A 97 -10.41 -8.21 -10.36
CA LYS A 97 -9.14 -8.29 -11.11
C LYS A 97 -7.95 -8.22 -10.16
N PRO A 98 -6.87 -8.97 -10.43
CA PRO A 98 -5.63 -8.82 -9.69
C PRO A 98 -5.05 -7.43 -9.89
N ALA A 99 -4.36 -6.91 -8.85
CA ALA A 99 -3.66 -5.65 -8.91
C ALA A 99 -2.21 -5.83 -8.45
N ILE A 100 -1.28 -5.28 -9.22
CA ILE A 100 0.14 -5.33 -8.94
C ILE A 100 0.68 -3.91 -8.95
N ILE A 101 1.47 -3.58 -7.94
CA ILE A 101 2.12 -2.29 -7.83
C ILE A 101 3.50 -2.40 -8.45
N VAL A 102 3.77 -1.56 -9.45
CA VAL A 102 5.06 -1.51 -10.14
C VAL A 102 5.66 -0.11 -9.95
N PRO A 103 6.35 0.13 -8.82
CA PRO A 103 6.96 1.42 -8.55
C PRO A 103 8.22 1.63 -9.39
N THR A 104 8.49 2.87 -9.76
CA THR A 104 9.65 3.27 -10.55
C THR A 104 10.49 4.37 -9.88
N ALA A 105 9.98 4.95 -8.80
CA ALA A 105 10.71 5.97 -8.05
C ALA A 105 11.91 5.36 -7.31
N ASN A 106 12.94 6.17 -7.09
CA ASN A 106 14.08 5.78 -6.27
C ASN A 106 13.66 5.63 -4.79
N HIS A 107 14.33 4.76 -4.05
CA HIS A 107 14.02 4.46 -2.64
C HIS A 107 14.23 5.67 -1.71
N ASP A 108 15.07 6.60 -2.11
CA ASP A 108 15.43 7.84 -1.40
C ASP A 108 14.76 9.08 -1.99
N ASN A 109 13.60 8.91 -2.63
CA ASN A 109 12.89 9.99 -3.31
C ASN A 109 12.20 10.98 -2.39
N ASN A 110 12.29 10.78 -1.08
CA ASN A 110 11.67 11.62 -0.05
C ASN A 110 10.14 11.75 -0.20
N GLN A 111 9.48 10.65 -0.57
CA GLN A 111 8.04 10.59 -0.84
C GLN A 111 7.21 11.17 0.32
N HIS A 112 6.23 11.99 -0.01
CA HIS A 112 5.34 12.69 0.93
C HIS A 112 6.06 13.71 1.84
N ALA A 113 7.25 14.17 1.48
CA ALA A 113 8.02 15.13 2.23
C ALA A 113 8.53 16.28 1.33
N PRO A 114 9.04 17.40 1.91
CA PRO A 114 9.71 18.41 1.13
C PRO A 114 10.88 17.84 0.32
N ASP A 115 11.14 18.43 -0.84
CA ASP A 115 12.20 17.99 -1.77
C ASP A 115 12.02 16.57 -2.34
N GLU A 116 10.77 16.12 -2.47
CA GLU A 116 10.45 14.89 -3.19
C GLU A 116 11.05 14.93 -4.60
N ASN A 117 11.73 13.86 -4.98
CA ASN A 117 12.53 13.84 -6.20
C ASN A 117 12.43 12.51 -6.94
N LEU A 118 12.81 12.53 -8.23
CA LEU A 118 12.92 11.36 -9.07
C LEU A 118 14.24 11.41 -9.84
N ARG A 119 15.01 10.35 -9.79
CA ARG A 119 16.20 10.22 -10.63
C ARG A 119 15.82 10.11 -12.09
N ILE A 120 16.49 10.85 -12.94
CA ILE A 120 16.21 10.84 -14.39
C ILE A 120 16.37 9.44 -14.98
N ALA A 121 17.35 8.67 -14.52
CA ALA A 121 17.53 7.28 -14.93
C ALA A 121 16.28 6.41 -14.61
N ASN A 122 15.65 6.63 -13.46
CA ASN A 122 14.41 5.95 -13.10
C ASN A 122 13.23 6.38 -13.99
N LEU A 123 13.20 7.63 -14.46
CA LEU A 123 12.20 8.10 -15.41
C LEU A 123 12.31 7.37 -16.75
N TRP A 124 13.51 7.25 -17.30
CA TRP A 124 13.74 6.51 -18.54
C TRP A 124 13.40 5.04 -18.39
N TYR A 125 13.86 4.40 -17.33
CA TYR A 125 13.47 3.03 -17.00
C TYR A 125 11.95 2.87 -16.90
N ALA A 126 11.25 3.82 -16.29
CA ALA A 126 9.78 3.78 -16.17
C ALA A 126 9.10 3.77 -17.54
N ILE A 127 9.59 4.56 -18.48
CA ILE A 127 9.04 4.62 -19.85
C ILE A 127 9.20 3.26 -20.52
N ASP A 128 10.40 2.69 -20.48
CA ASP A 128 10.70 1.39 -21.09
C ASP A 128 9.90 0.26 -20.43
N LEU A 129 9.82 0.25 -19.10
CA LEU A 129 9.06 -0.72 -18.32
C LEU A 129 7.58 -0.66 -18.66
N TYR A 130 6.96 0.52 -18.65
CA TYR A 130 5.54 0.64 -18.94
C TYR A 130 5.23 0.36 -20.42
N ALA A 131 6.13 0.69 -21.34
CA ALA A 131 5.99 0.29 -22.73
C ALA A 131 6.00 -1.26 -22.86
N ALA A 132 6.89 -1.94 -22.17
CA ALA A 132 6.93 -3.40 -22.14
C ALA A 132 5.65 -4.00 -21.56
N LEU A 133 5.17 -3.48 -20.43
CA LEU A 133 3.94 -3.96 -19.79
C LEU A 133 2.69 -3.74 -20.67
N LEU A 134 2.57 -2.58 -21.31
CA LEU A 134 1.42 -2.24 -22.17
C LEU A 134 1.40 -3.01 -23.49
N THR A 135 2.52 -3.52 -23.94
CA THR A 135 2.64 -4.33 -25.16
C THR A 135 2.60 -5.83 -24.93
N MET A 136 2.38 -6.26 -23.67
CA MET A 136 2.20 -7.68 -23.37
C MET A 136 1.02 -8.28 -24.13
N PRO A 137 1.08 -9.56 -24.55
CA PRO A 137 -0.02 -10.22 -25.25
C PRO A 137 -1.31 -10.21 -24.43
N ALA A 138 -2.43 -9.82 -25.07
CA ALA A 138 -3.76 -9.78 -24.42
C ALA A 138 -4.27 -11.14 -23.90
N THR A 139 -3.64 -12.24 -24.30
CA THR A 139 -3.99 -13.60 -23.84
C THR A 139 -3.67 -13.84 -22.37
N ILE A 140 -3.06 -12.87 -21.68
CA ILE A 140 -2.71 -12.94 -20.24
C ILE A 140 -3.82 -12.34 -19.36
N PHE A 141 -4.79 -11.66 -19.94
CA PHE A 141 -5.91 -10.99 -19.28
C PHE A 141 -7.22 -11.77 -19.48
#